data_e21c7d6931444e410b3ec3c07f12b3d1
#
_entry.id   e21c7d6931444e410b3ec3c07f12b3d1
#
_cell.length_a   1.000
_cell.length_b   1.000
_cell.length_c   1.000
_cell.angle_alpha   90.00
_cell.angle_beta   90.00
_cell.angle_gamma   90.00
#
_symmetry.space_group_name_H-M   'P 1'
#
loop_
_entity.id
_entity.type
_entity.pdbx_description
1 polymer ?
#
loop_
_entity_poly.entity_id
_entity_poly.type
_entity_poly.pdbx_seq_one_letter_code
_entity_poly.pdbx_strand_id
1 'polypeptide(L)'
;RDRIAGWAGRDIQFYPEIKQLTLELAATAFLGIPFGPDADRVNQAFVDMVQASVGVVRRPLPFTQMGRGVKGRAFLVDYFGPMVEQRRADGSGEDMFSQFCRAEREDGSRLTAAEIVDHMNFLMMAAHDTITSSVTSMAWYLAQHSDWQERLRAECLSAAPAGEGLAYDDLGKLEETEMFFKEALRMIAPVPSIPRRALRDFSFGGYDIPAGTAVSVSPSFTHMMAEYWPDPERFDPTRFTSDQVKARHRFAWVPFGGGAHMCLGLHFAYMQMKIIVHHMLTRMRLEIEPGYAPEWQAWPIPKPKDGLRLRMVPLDR
;
A
#
# COMPACT_ATOMS: atom_id res chain seq x y z
N ARG A 1 -15.42 -5.09 -5.38
CA ARG A 1 -16.23 -4.90 -6.60
C ARG A 1 -17.42 -3.99 -6.31
N ASP A 2 -18.33 -4.37 -5.43
CA ASP A 2 -19.59 -3.65 -5.17
C ASP A 2 -19.35 -2.26 -4.55
N ARG A 3 -18.36 -2.12 -3.66
CA ARG A 3 -17.97 -0.83 -3.11
C ARG A 3 -17.53 0.15 -4.20
N ILE A 4 -16.66 -0.27 -5.13
CA ILE A 4 -16.21 0.56 -6.25
C ILE A 4 -17.40 0.93 -7.17
N ALA A 5 -18.28 -0.03 -7.47
CA ALA A 5 -19.48 0.25 -8.25
C ALA A 5 -20.38 1.32 -7.61
N GLY A 6 -20.46 1.35 -6.28
CA GLY A 6 -21.19 2.35 -5.51
C GLY A 6 -20.62 3.77 -5.55
N TRP A 7 -19.44 4.00 -6.12
CA TRP A 7 -18.86 5.34 -6.30
C TRP A 7 -19.39 6.04 -7.56
N ALA A 8 -19.86 5.28 -8.55
CA ALA A 8 -20.33 5.83 -9.81
C ALA A 8 -21.45 6.86 -9.62
N GLY A 9 -21.33 8.02 -10.28
CA GLY A 9 -22.28 9.14 -10.20
C GLY A 9 -22.14 10.02 -8.95
N ARG A 10 -21.08 9.82 -8.14
CA ARG A 10 -20.89 10.57 -6.89
C ARG A 10 -19.64 11.45 -6.93
N ASP A 11 -19.72 12.57 -6.20
CA ASP A 11 -18.55 13.31 -5.77
C ASP A 11 -18.08 12.69 -4.44
N ILE A 12 -16.82 12.27 -4.37
CA ILE A 12 -16.27 11.58 -3.21
C ILE A 12 -14.95 12.20 -2.74
N GLN A 13 -14.63 11.98 -1.48
CA GLN A 13 -13.27 12.07 -0.97
C GLN A 13 -12.61 10.70 -1.18
N PHE A 14 -11.74 10.58 -2.17
CA PHE A 14 -11.22 9.29 -2.63
C PHE A 14 -10.38 8.57 -1.57
N TYR A 15 -9.54 9.31 -0.81
CA TYR A 15 -8.64 8.71 0.17
C TYR A 15 -9.37 7.93 1.28
N PRO A 16 -10.42 8.45 1.96
CA PRO A 16 -11.16 7.67 2.94
C PRO A 16 -11.88 6.46 2.33
N GLU A 17 -12.44 6.59 1.13
CA GLU A 17 -13.13 5.48 0.45
C GLU A 17 -12.18 4.34 0.09
N ILE A 18 -11.03 4.66 -0.51
CA ILE A 18 -10.02 3.64 -0.87
C ILE A 18 -9.35 3.06 0.38
N LYS A 19 -9.18 3.87 1.45
CA LYS A 19 -8.63 3.42 2.72
C LYS A 19 -9.50 2.33 3.35
N GLN A 20 -10.80 2.54 3.38
CA GLN A 20 -11.74 1.55 3.88
C GLN A 20 -11.68 0.27 3.05
N LEU A 21 -11.66 0.38 1.71
CA LEU A 21 -11.58 -0.78 0.83
C LEU A 21 -10.29 -1.59 1.04
N THR A 22 -9.14 -0.92 1.10
CA THR A 22 -7.85 -1.62 1.26
C THR A 22 -7.70 -2.26 2.64
N LEU A 23 -8.29 -1.66 3.68
CA LEU A 23 -8.34 -2.25 5.02
C LEU A 23 -9.18 -3.53 5.05
N GLU A 24 -10.35 -3.51 4.42
CA GLU A 24 -11.23 -4.68 4.30
C GLU A 24 -10.57 -5.81 3.51
N LEU A 25 -9.89 -5.48 2.40
CA LEU A 25 -9.14 -6.46 1.60
C LEU A 25 -7.99 -7.07 2.39
N ALA A 26 -7.25 -6.26 3.14
CA ALA A 26 -6.16 -6.75 3.98
C ALA A 26 -6.69 -7.67 5.10
N ALA A 27 -7.78 -7.29 5.77
CA ALA A 27 -8.40 -8.13 6.80
C ALA A 27 -8.84 -9.49 6.25
N THR A 28 -9.48 -9.49 5.07
CA THR A 28 -9.92 -10.74 4.43
C THR A 28 -8.73 -11.61 4.00
N ALA A 29 -7.74 -11.02 3.32
CA ALA A 29 -6.62 -11.79 2.76
C ALA A 29 -5.66 -12.29 3.84
N PHE A 30 -5.41 -11.49 4.88
CA PHE A 30 -4.41 -11.83 5.89
C PHE A 30 -5.00 -12.51 7.12
N LEU A 31 -6.19 -12.10 7.56
CA LEU A 31 -6.79 -12.60 8.79
C LEU A 31 -7.84 -13.69 8.53
N GLY A 32 -8.34 -13.81 7.29
CA GLY A 32 -9.46 -14.70 6.99
C GLY A 32 -10.75 -14.33 7.75
N ILE A 33 -10.87 -13.07 8.16
CA ILE A 33 -12.04 -12.58 8.91
C ILE A 33 -13.06 -12.04 7.92
N PRO A 34 -14.30 -12.53 7.91
CA PRO A 34 -15.36 -11.98 7.09
C PRO A 34 -15.72 -10.56 7.56
N PHE A 35 -16.27 -9.77 6.66
CA PHE A 35 -16.80 -8.44 6.99
C PHE A 35 -17.88 -8.54 8.07
N GLY A 36 -17.86 -7.62 9.06
CA GLY A 36 -18.84 -7.57 10.14
C GLY A 36 -18.34 -6.77 11.34
N PRO A 37 -19.13 -6.71 12.43
CA PRO A 37 -18.81 -5.92 13.63
C PRO A 37 -17.46 -6.26 14.28
N ASP A 38 -17.08 -7.53 14.26
CA ASP A 38 -15.79 -7.96 14.82
C ASP A 38 -14.62 -7.51 13.94
N ALA A 39 -14.77 -7.49 12.61
CA ALA A 39 -13.76 -6.96 11.70
C ALA A 39 -13.48 -5.47 11.97
N ASP A 40 -14.51 -4.67 12.23
CA ASP A 40 -14.35 -3.25 12.54
C ASP A 40 -13.57 -3.05 13.86
N ARG A 41 -13.83 -3.84 14.89
CA ARG A 41 -13.11 -3.78 16.17
C ARG A 41 -11.65 -4.20 16.01
N VAL A 42 -11.38 -5.27 15.28
CA VAL A 42 -10.03 -5.75 14.95
C VAL A 42 -9.28 -4.69 14.15
N ASN A 43 -9.91 -4.14 13.11
CA ASN A 43 -9.33 -3.08 12.29
C ASN A 43 -9.01 -1.82 13.13
N GLN A 44 -9.92 -1.40 14.02
CA GLN A 44 -9.67 -0.26 14.90
C GLN A 44 -8.47 -0.51 15.83
N ALA A 45 -8.34 -1.71 16.38
CA ALA A 45 -7.20 -2.08 17.21
C ALA A 45 -5.87 -2.01 16.43
N PHE A 46 -5.83 -2.49 15.17
CA PHE A 46 -4.65 -2.33 14.29
C PHE A 46 -4.35 -0.86 14.00
N VAL A 47 -5.34 -0.05 13.69
CA VAL A 47 -5.17 1.40 13.47
C VAL A 47 -4.58 2.07 14.72
N ASP A 48 -5.07 1.75 15.91
CA ASP A 48 -4.56 2.29 17.16
C ASP A 48 -3.10 1.90 17.42
N MET A 49 -2.69 0.67 17.08
CA MET A 49 -1.29 0.23 17.17
C MET A 49 -0.39 0.97 16.19
N VAL A 50 -0.84 1.16 14.94
CA VAL A 50 -0.10 1.95 13.94
C VAL A 50 0.08 3.38 14.41
N GLN A 51 -0.97 4.02 14.92
CA GLN A 51 -0.90 5.38 15.45
C GLN A 51 0.05 5.47 16.67
N ALA A 52 0.09 4.45 17.51
CA ALA A 52 1.01 4.39 18.63
C ALA A 52 2.48 4.32 18.17
N SER A 53 2.77 3.62 17.06
CA SER A 53 4.12 3.48 16.52
C SER A 53 4.74 4.82 16.08
N VAL A 54 3.91 5.76 15.62
CA VAL A 54 4.31 7.11 15.18
C VAL A 54 3.97 8.21 16.21
N GLY A 55 3.40 7.84 17.35
CA GLY A 55 2.98 8.77 18.40
C GLY A 55 4.15 9.48 19.06
N VAL A 56 4.00 10.78 19.33
CA VAL A 56 5.03 11.62 19.99
C VAL A 56 5.20 11.22 21.46
N VAL A 57 4.07 10.97 22.15
CA VAL A 57 4.09 10.56 23.56
C VAL A 57 4.32 9.05 23.67
N ARG A 58 5.55 8.65 24.00
CA ARG A 58 6.01 7.23 24.09
C ARG A 58 5.65 6.53 25.40
N ARG A 59 4.69 7.06 26.17
CA ARG A 59 4.21 6.47 27.43
C ARG A 59 2.75 6.06 27.27
N PRO A 60 2.35 4.87 27.76
CA PRO A 60 0.98 4.36 27.64
C PRO A 60 0.03 5.01 28.66
N LEU A 61 -0.02 6.34 28.64
CA LEU A 61 -0.93 7.10 29.50
C LEU A 61 -2.36 7.07 28.93
N PRO A 62 -3.39 7.26 29.76
CA PRO A 62 -4.75 7.43 29.31
C PRO A 62 -4.85 8.53 28.23
N PHE A 63 -5.68 8.33 27.23
CA PHE A 63 -5.93 9.24 26.10
C PHE A 63 -4.77 9.46 25.12
N THR A 64 -3.58 8.90 25.35
CA THR A 64 -2.47 8.96 24.39
C THR A 64 -2.62 7.92 23.29
N GLN A 65 -1.99 8.17 22.12
CA GLN A 65 -1.91 7.17 21.04
C GLN A 65 -1.23 5.88 21.55
N MET A 66 -0.16 6.00 22.33
CA MET A 66 0.52 4.85 22.92
C MET A 66 -0.40 4.05 23.85
N GLY A 67 -1.22 4.72 24.67
CA GLY A 67 -2.19 4.06 25.54
C GLY A 67 -3.26 3.29 24.78
N ARG A 68 -3.76 3.86 23.67
CA ARG A 68 -4.72 3.15 22.79
C ARG A 68 -4.07 1.96 22.10
N GLY A 69 -2.85 2.12 21.56
CA GLY A 69 -2.15 1.04 20.87
C GLY A 69 -1.82 -0.14 21.79
N VAL A 70 -1.42 0.10 23.03
CA VAL A 70 -1.19 -0.97 24.03
C VAL A 70 -2.49 -1.72 24.33
N LYS A 71 -3.61 -1.01 24.49
CA LYS A 71 -4.93 -1.64 24.67
C LYS A 71 -5.36 -2.41 23.43
N GLY A 72 -5.14 -1.85 22.23
CA GLY A 72 -5.40 -2.53 20.97
C GLY A 72 -4.63 -3.84 20.84
N ARG A 73 -3.32 -3.83 21.17
CA ARG A 73 -2.49 -5.04 21.16
C ARG A 73 -3.02 -6.10 22.15
N ALA A 74 -3.35 -5.71 23.37
CA ALA A 74 -3.90 -6.64 24.34
C ALA A 74 -5.22 -7.27 23.82
N PHE A 75 -6.13 -6.48 23.29
CA PHE A 75 -7.34 -6.98 22.67
C PHE A 75 -7.07 -7.97 21.53
N LEU A 76 -6.11 -7.68 20.63
CA LEU A 76 -5.78 -8.58 19.53
C LEU A 76 -5.16 -9.90 20.01
N VAL A 77 -4.31 -9.87 21.04
CA VAL A 77 -3.77 -11.11 21.63
C VAL A 77 -4.87 -11.96 22.24
N ASP A 78 -5.80 -11.35 22.98
CA ASP A 78 -6.94 -12.04 23.57
C ASP A 78 -7.92 -12.58 22.50
N TYR A 79 -8.12 -11.82 21.42
CA TYR A 79 -9.01 -12.19 20.33
C TYR A 79 -8.44 -13.34 19.48
N PHE A 80 -7.17 -13.26 19.08
CA PHE A 80 -6.54 -14.25 18.22
C PHE A 80 -6.00 -15.46 18.96
N GLY A 81 -5.71 -15.35 20.26
CA GLY A 81 -5.11 -16.45 21.02
C GLY A 81 -5.85 -17.78 20.91
N PRO A 82 -7.16 -17.83 21.19
CA PRO A 82 -7.96 -19.05 21.02
C PRO A 82 -8.03 -19.54 19.57
N MET A 83 -8.05 -18.61 18.61
CA MET A 83 -8.10 -18.94 17.18
C MET A 83 -6.81 -19.59 16.68
N VAL A 84 -5.66 -19.28 17.27
CA VAL A 84 -4.38 -19.91 16.92
C VAL A 84 -4.46 -21.43 17.12
N GLU A 85 -4.92 -21.86 18.28
CA GLU A 85 -5.02 -23.29 18.60
C GLU A 85 -6.08 -23.98 17.73
N GLN A 86 -7.20 -23.34 17.48
CA GLN A 86 -8.22 -23.84 16.57
C GLN A 86 -7.66 -24.02 15.15
N ARG A 87 -6.99 -22.99 14.58
CA ARG A 87 -6.39 -23.04 13.24
C ARG A 87 -5.30 -24.12 13.11
N ARG A 88 -4.59 -24.39 14.20
CA ARG A 88 -3.61 -25.49 14.27
C ARG A 88 -4.28 -26.86 14.24
N ALA A 89 -5.37 -27.02 14.98
CA ALA A 89 -6.12 -28.26 15.04
C ALA A 89 -6.83 -28.57 13.72
N ASP A 90 -7.47 -27.57 13.12
CA ASP A 90 -8.22 -27.73 11.87
C ASP A 90 -7.30 -28.00 10.66
N GLY A 91 -6.06 -27.50 10.70
CA GLY A 91 -5.10 -27.62 9.60
C GLY A 91 -5.52 -26.93 8.30
N SER A 92 -6.67 -26.26 8.31
CA SER A 92 -7.32 -25.62 7.16
C SER A 92 -7.06 -24.12 7.11
N GLY A 93 -7.45 -23.48 6.02
CA GLY A 93 -7.32 -22.05 5.79
C GLY A 93 -6.08 -21.71 4.95
N GLU A 94 -6.30 -20.86 3.94
CA GLU A 94 -5.25 -20.39 3.01
C GLU A 94 -4.79 -18.98 3.33
N ASP A 95 -5.48 -18.30 4.25
CA ASP A 95 -5.12 -16.96 4.72
C ASP A 95 -3.77 -16.95 5.44
N MET A 96 -3.16 -15.76 5.53
CA MET A 96 -1.83 -15.61 6.12
C MET A 96 -1.80 -15.95 7.61
N PHE A 97 -2.88 -15.67 8.34
CA PHE A 97 -2.99 -16.03 9.75
C PHE A 97 -2.92 -17.56 9.93
N SER A 98 -3.64 -18.33 9.11
CA SER A 98 -3.58 -19.79 9.09
C SER A 98 -2.18 -20.30 8.75
N GLN A 99 -1.47 -19.65 7.80
CA GLN A 99 -0.09 -20.00 7.46
C GLN A 99 0.85 -19.78 8.66
N PHE A 100 0.75 -18.66 9.37
CA PHE A 100 1.55 -18.42 10.57
C PHE A 100 1.24 -19.38 11.71
N CYS A 101 -0.02 -19.79 11.88
CA CYS A 101 -0.38 -20.78 12.89
C CYS A 101 0.31 -22.13 12.66
N ARG A 102 0.57 -22.49 11.40
CA ARG A 102 1.23 -23.74 11.00
C ARG A 102 2.74 -23.63 10.81
N ALA A 103 3.26 -22.40 10.70
CA ALA A 103 4.68 -22.18 10.44
C ALA A 103 5.56 -22.79 11.55
N GLU A 104 6.61 -23.47 11.13
CA GLU A 104 7.63 -24.04 12.01
C GLU A 104 8.97 -23.35 11.73
N ARG A 105 9.74 -23.11 12.77
CA ARG A 105 11.10 -22.60 12.68
C ARG A 105 12.06 -23.72 12.27
N GLU A 106 13.28 -23.35 11.93
CA GLU A 106 14.35 -24.31 11.62
C GLU A 106 14.63 -25.31 12.74
N ASP A 107 14.37 -24.93 14.00
CA ASP A 107 14.50 -25.78 15.19
C ASP A 107 13.26 -26.65 15.48
N GLY A 108 12.24 -26.60 14.63
CA GLY A 108 10.96 -27.32 14.78
C GLY A 108 10.00 -26.64 15.75
N SER A 109 10.36 -25.55 16.39
CA SER A 109 9.43 -24.81 17.26
C SER A 109 8.41 -24.00 16.46
N ARG A 110 7.21 -23.76 17.05
CA ARG A 110 6.15 -22.94 16.44
C ARG A 110 6.12 -21.54 17.04
N LEU A 111 5.56 -20.61 16.27
CA LEU A 111 5.31 -19.27 16.75
C LEU A 111 4.31 -19.28 17.91
N THR A 112 4.53 -18.53 18.96
CA THR A 112 3.53 -18.29 20.01
C THR A 112 2.37 -17.46 19.49
N ALA A 113 1.22 -17.48 20.17
CA ALA A 113 0.09 -16.61 19.81
C ALA A 113 0.47 -15.13 19.80
N ALA A 114 1.28 -14.68 20.77
CA ALA A 114 1.74 -13.30 20.82
C ALA A 114 2.63 -12.91 19.62
N GLU A 115 3.54 -13.79 19.22
CA GLU A 115 4.38 -13.57 18.02
C GLU A 115 3.53 -13.54 16.75
N ILE A 116 2.55 -14.42 16.63
CA ILE A 116 1.62 -14.41 15.48
C ILE A 116 0.87 -13.07 15.43
N VAL A 117 0.35 -12.59 16.56
CA VAL A 117 -0.33 -11.28 16.62
C VAL A 117 0.62 -10.14 16.22
N ASP A 118 1.87 -10.16 16.65
CA ASP A 118 2.84 -9.14 16.27
C ASP A 118 3.15 -9.18 14.76
N HIS A 119 3.27 -10.37 14.15
CA HIS A 119 3.42 -10.50 12.71
C HIS A 119 2.18 -10.04 11.95
N MET A 120 0.98 -10.38 12.41
CA MET A 120 -0.27 -9.93 11.81
C MET A 120 -0.43 -8.42 11.89
N ASN A 121 -0.06 -7.83 13.04
CA ASN A 121 -0.04 -6.38 13.20
C ASN A 121 0.90 -5.71 12.20
N PHE A 122 2.11 -6.24 12.04
CA PHE A 122 3.06 -5.73 11.06
C PHE A 122 2.50 -5.81 9.63
N LEU A 123 1.89 -6.93 9.24
CA LEU A 123 1.27 -7.10 7.92
C LEU A 123 0.12 -6.13 7.69
N MET A 124 -0.78 -5.99 8.66
CA MET A 124 -1.91 -5.05 8.54
C MET A 124 -1.43 -3.60 8.42
N MET A 125 -0.39 -3.21 9.16
CA MET A 125 0.23 -1.89 9.03
C MET A 125 0.85 -1.71 7.65
N ALA A 126 1.66 -2.68 7.20
CA ALA A 126 2.43 -2.56 5.96
C ALA A 126 1.55 -2.58 4.71
N ALA A 127 0.50 -3.39 4.71
CA ALA A 127 -0.31 -3.68 3.52
C ALA A 127 -1.51 -2.74 3.31
N HIS A 128 -1.80 -1.86 4.26
CA HIS A 128 -2.99 -1.02 4.21
C HIS A 128 -2.66 0.43 3.82
N ASP A 129 -1.88 1.15 4.62
CA ASP A 129 -1.65 2.58 4.40
C ASP A 129 -0.80 2.87 3.14
N THR A 130 0.14 1.99 2.81
CA THR A 130 1.00 2.16 1.64
C THR A 130 0.24 2.03 0.33
N ILE A 131 -0.60 1.00 0.18
CA ILE A 131 -1.42 0.83 -1.03
C ILE A 131 -2.50 1.92 -1.13
N THR A 132 -3.08 2.35 -0.01
CA THR A 132 -4.02 3.47 0.04
C THR A 132 -3.38 4.74 -0.54
N SER A 133 -2.19 5.11 -0.06
CA SER A 133 -1.42 6.24 -0.57
C SER A 133 -1.11 6.09 -2.06
N SER A 134 -0.61 4.92 -2.46
CA SER A 134 -0.21 4.62 -3.84
C SER A 134 -1.36 4.71 -4.83
N VAL A 135 -2.52 4.11 -4.51
CA VAL A 135 -3.71 4.17 -5.38
C VAL A 135 -4.31 5.57 -5.38
N THR A 136 -4.20 6.32 -4.26
CA THR A 136 -4.65 7.72 -4.20
C THR A 136 -3.79 8.61 -5.10
N SER A 137 -2.46 8.46 -5.08
CA SER A 137 -1.58 9.20 -5.98
C SER A 137 -1.83 8.84 -7.45
N MET A 138 -2.06 7.56 -7.74
CA MET A 138 -2.44 7.11 -9.09
C MET A 138 -3.76 7.73 -9.54
N ALA A 139 -4.80 7.76 -8.70
CA ALA A 139 -6.09 8.36 -9.01
C ALA A 139 -5.98 9.87 -9.26
N TRP A 140 -5.12 10.56 -8.51
CA TRP A 140 -4.79 11.97 -8.73
C TRP A 140 -4.23 12.21 -10.15
N TYR A 141 -3.24 11.42 -10.57
CA TYR A 141 -2.66 11.56 -11.90
C TYR A 141 -3.61 11.09 -13.00
N LEU A 142 -4.42 10.05 -12.77
CA LEU A 142 -5.45 9.63 -13.72
C LEU A 142 -6.46 10.74 -14.01
N ALA A 143 -6.90 11.47 -12.97
CA ALA A 143 -7.84 12.56 -13.15
C ALA A 143 -7.25 13.77 -13.89
N GLN A 144 -5.94 13.94 -13.90
CA GLN A 144 -5.24 14.99 -14.65
C GLN A 144 -4.92 14.62 -16.10
N HIS A 145 -4.83 13.33 -16.41
CA HIS A 145 -4.39 12.79 -17.69
C HIS A 145 -5.51 11.94 -18.32
N SER A 146 -6.51 12.62 -18.91
CA SER A 146 -7.66 11.95 -19.51
C SER A 146 -7.30 11.04 -20.68
N ASP A 147 -6.28 11.36 -21.46
CA ASP A 147 -5.71 10.53 -22.53
C ASP A 147 -5.18 9.19 -21.99
N TRP A 148 -4.40 9.22 -20.92
CA TRP A 148 -3.95 8.03 -20.23
C TRP A 148 -5.12 7.26 -19.60
N GLN A 149 -6.09 7.96 -19.04
CA GLN A 149 -7.26 7.30 -18.46
C GLN A 149 -8.03 6.47 -19.49
N GLU A 150 -8.25 7.00 -20.71
CA GLU A 150 -8.91 6.26 -21.80
C GLU A 150 -8.03 5.12 -22.33
N ARG A 151 -6.72 5.32 -22.43
CA ARG A 151 -5.76 4.29 -22.84
C ARG A 151 -5.74 3.11 -21.87
N LEU A 152 -5.65 3.37 -20.57
CA LEU A 152 -5.69 2.32 -19.54
C LEU A 152 -7.07 1.65 -19.46
N ARG A 153 -8.16 2.37 -19.75
CA ARG A 153 -9.50 1.78 -19.88
C ARG A 153 -9.55 0.76 -21.00
N ALA A 154 -9.01 1.10 -22.16
CA ALA A 154 -8.97 0.18 -23.30
C ALA A 154 -8.15 -1.08 -22.96
N GLU A 155 -7.00 -0.94 -22.29
CA GLU A 155 -6.20 -2.06 -21.81
C GLU A 155 -7.00 -2.93 -20.82
N CYS A 156 -7.66 -2.31 -19.83
CA CYS A 156 -8.49 -3.01 -18.85
C CYS A 156 -9.64 -3.80 -19.50
N LEU A 157 -10.34 -3.21 -20.47
CA LEU A 157 -11.43 -3.87 -21.20
C LEU A 157 -10.94 -5.00 -22.10
N SER A 158 -9.72 -4.88 -22.65
CA SER A 158 -9.06 -5.95 -23.39
C SER A 158 -8.68 -7.14 -22.51
N ALA A 159 -8.35 -6.90 -21.24
CA ALA A 159 -7.99 -7.96 -20.29
C ALA A 159 -9.23 -8.70 -19.76
N ALA A 160 -10.30 -7.97 -19.41
CA ALA A 160 -11.56 -8.56 -18.98
C ALA A 160 -12.73 -7.57 -19.20
N PRO A 161 -13.94 -8.05 -19.56
CA PRO A 161 -15.11 -7.21 -19.77
C PRO A 161 -15.52 -6.41 -18.53
N ALA A 162 -16.19 -5.29 -18.75
CA ALA A 162 -16.78 -4.49 -17.69
C ALA A 162 -17.76 -5.33 -16.85
N GLY A 163 -17.60 -5.30 -15.53
CA GLY A 163 -18.46 -6.08 -14.63
C GLY A 163 -17.92 -7.44 -14.26
N GLU A 164 -17.01 -7.99 -15.02
CA GLU A 164 -16.31 -9.23 -14.68
C GLU A 164 -15.10 -8.97 -13.74
N GLY A 165 -14.67 -9.99 -13.03
CA GLY A 165 -13.42 -9.95 -12.27
C GLY A 165 -12.22 -10.21 -13.17
N LEU A 166 -11.11 -9.58 -12.87
CA LEU A 166 -9.84 -9.86 -13.52
C LEU A 166 -9.29 -11.19 -12.99
N ALA A 167 -9.04 -12.17 -13.85
CA ALA A 167 -8.39 -13.41 -13.45
C ALA A 167 -6.91 -13.18 -13.13
N TYR A 168 -6.33 -14.04 -12.31
CA TYR A 168 -4.91 -13.90 -11.92
C TYR A 168 -3.98 -13.90 -13.13
N ASP A 169 -4.24 -14.78 -14.11
CA ASP A 169 -3.44 -14.89 -15.32
C ASP A 169 -3.58 -13.67 -16.25
N ASP A 170 -4.66 -12.90 -16.11
CA ASP A 170 -4.88 -11.69 -16.91
C ASP A 170 -4.13 -10.46 -16.35
N LEU A 171 -3.64 -10.53 -15.12
CA LEU A 171 -2.89 -9.42 -14.50
C LEU A 171 -1.65 -9.03 -15.31
N GLY A 172 -1.02 -9.99 -15.99
CA GLY A 172 0.12 -9.74 -16.87
C GLY A 172 -0.20 -8.89 -18.10
N LYS A 173 -1.45 -8.83 -18.52
CA LYS A 173 -1.90 -8.05 -19.69
C LYS A 173 -1.98 -6.53 -19.41
N LEU A 174 -1.97 -6.11 -18.14
CA LEU A 174 -2.08 -4.71 -17.72
C LEU A 174 -0.68 -4.08 -17.58
N GLU A 175 0.06 -3.96 -18.68
CA GLU A 175 1.43 -3.44 -18.71
C GLU A 175 1.46 -1.91 -18.65
N GLU A 176 0.60 -1.22 -19.39
CA GLU A 176 0.51 0.25 -19.37
C GLU A 176 -0.03 0.77 -18.03
N THR A 177 -0.99 0.05 -17.44
CA THR A 177 -1.47 0.29 -16.09
C THR A 177 -0.33 0.18 -15.08
N GLU A 178 0.56 -0.79 -15.23
CA GLU A 178 1.73 -0.94 -14.39
C GLU A 178 2.75 0.19 -14.59
N MET A 179 3.01 0.63 -15.84
CA MET A 179 3.87 1.78 -16.13
C MET A 179 3.33 3.06 -15.48
N PHE A 180 2.04 3.30 -15.60
CA PHE A 180 1.38 4.45 -14.99
C PHE A 180 1.52 4.44 -13.46
N PHE A 181 1.30 3.29 -12.84
CA PHE A 181 1.46 3.11 -11.40
C PHE A 181 2.91 3.35 -10.94
N LYS A 182 3.88 2.83 -11.68
CA LYS A 182 5.30 3.05 -11.39
C LYS A 182 5.67 4.53 -11.41
N GLU A 183 5.13 5.28 -12.36
CA GLU A 183 5.34 6.73 -12.43
C GLU A 183 4.64 7.46 -11.27
N ALA A 184 3.43 7.07 -10.90
CA ALA A 184 2.76 7.62 -9.72
C ALA A 184 3.58 7.38 -8.43
N LEU A 185 4.17 6.18 -8.28
CA LEU A 185 5.07 5.86 -7.16
C LEU A 185 6.41 6.63 -7.22
N ARG A 186 6.89 6.98 -8.42
CA ARG A 186 8.07 7.84 -8.56
C ARG A 186 7.77 9.25 -8.05
N MET A 187 6.65 9.82 -8.47
CA MET A 187 6.24 11.17 -8.10
C MET A 187 5.89 11.28 -6.61
N ILE A 188 5.17 10.30 -6.07
CA ILE A 188 4.73 10.27 -4.67
C ILE A 188 5.04 8.89 -4.10
N ALA A 189 6.25 8.70 -3.59
CA ALA A 189 6.65 7.45 -2.97
C ALA A 189 5.91 7.26 -1.62
N PRO A 190 5.19 6.15 -1.40
CA PRO A 190 4.44 5.92 -0.16
C PRO A 190 5.33 5.79 1.08
N VAL A 191 6.59 5.39 0.88
CA VAL A 191 7.63 5.40 1.92
C VAL A 191 8.72 6.37 1.50
N PRO A 192 8.62 7.65 1.90
CA PRO A 192 9.52 8.71 1.40
C PRO A 192 10.95 8.60 1.94
N SER A 193 11.15 7.87 3.03
CA SER A 193 12.45 7.70 3.70
C SER A 193 12.53 6.32 4.32
N ILE A 194 13.65 5.62 4.07
CA ILE A 194 13.91 4.26 4.55
C ILE A 194 15.06 4.31 5.56
N PRO A 195 14.78 4.34 6.88
CA PRO A 195 15.81 4.43 7.90
C PRO A 195 16.61 3.13 8.01
N ARG A 196 17.89 3.28 8.29
CA ARG A 196 18.85 2.19 8.53
C ARG A 196 19.79 2.57 9.67
N ARG A 197 20.58 1.60 10.12
CA ARG A 197 21.66 1.83 11.07
C ARG A 197 22.91 1.13 10.53
N ALA A 198 24.03 1.83 10.55
CA ALA A 198 25.33 1.26 10.19
C ALA A 198 25.67 0.14 11.18
N LEU A 199 25.90 -1.09 10.71
CA LEU A 199 26.30 -2.23 11.55
C LEU A 199 27.80 -2.27 11.81
N ARG A 200 28.57 -1.61 10.94
CA ARG A 200 30.04 -1.48 11.01
C ARG A 200 30.45 -0.14 10.41
N ASP A 201 31.67 0.28 10.70
CA ASP A 201 32.25 1.46 10.07
C ASP A 201 32.30 1.29 8.55
N PHE A 202 32.02 2.34 7.82
CA PHE A 202 32.18 2.40 6.37
C PHE A 202 32.37 3.84 5.90
N SER A 203 32.95 3.99 4.70
CA SER A 203 33.12 5.30 4.08
C SER A 203 32.17 5.45 2.87
N PHE A 204 31.57 6.60 2.72
CA PHE A 204 30.69 6.94 1.62
C PHE A 204 30.78 8.43 1.26
N GLY A 205 30.97 8.74 -0.02
CA GLY A 205 31.02 10.15 -0.50
C GLY A 205 32.15 10.97 0.13
N GLY A 206 33.25 10.35 0.57
CA GLY A 206 34.36 11.02 1.24
C GLY A 206 34.17 11.23 2.75
N TYR A 207 33.09 10.68 3.35
CA TYR A 207 32.81 10.73 4.78
C TYR A 207 33.00 9.37 5.42
N ASP A 208 33.61 9.33 6.60
CA ASP A 208 33.68 8.15 7.46
C ASP A 208 32.43 8.07 8.31
N ILE A 209 31.73 6.95 8.24
CA ILE A 209 30.45 6.71 8.93
C ILE A 209 30.67 5.60 9.95
N PRO A 210 30.72 5.93 11.26
CA PRO A 210 30.91 4.95 12.33
C PRO A 210 29.74 3.97 12.45
N ALA A 211 30.02 2.79 12.97
CA ALA A 211 29.01 1.83 13.41
C ALA A 211 28.02 2.49 14.37
N GLY A 212 26.74 2.11 14.28
CA GLY A 212 25.67 2.70 15.08
C GLY A 212 25.09 4.00 14.53
N THR A 213 25.71 4.63 13.52
CA THR A 213 25.17 5.83 12.88
C THR A 213 23.82 5.56 12.22
N ALA A 214 22.84 6.41 12.47
CA ALA A 214 21.57 6.39 11.76
C ALA A 214 21.76 6.96 10.34
N VAL A 215 21.40 6.17 9.34
CA VAL A 215 21.46 6.56 7.92
C VAL A 215 20.09 6.35 7.29
N SER A 216 19.80 7.02 6.18
CA SER A 216 18.54 6.85 5.48
C SER A 216 18.75 6.83 3.97
N VAL A 217 18.00 5.99 3.29
CA VAL A 217 17.78 6.08 1.85
C VAL A 217 16.50 6.85 1.63
N SER A 218 16.52 7.84 0.74
CA SER A 218 15.37 8.69 0.46
C SER A 218 14.86 8.47 -0.97
N PRO A 219 13.88 7.56 -1.17
CA PRO A 219 13.28 7.35 -2.49
C PRO A 219 12.75 8.65 -3.10
N SER A 220 12.03 9.47 -2.31
CA SER A 220 11.48 10.74 -2.80
C SER A 220 12.53 11.69 -3.36
N PHE A 221 13.74 11.68 -2.82
CA PHE A 221 14.85 12.46 -3.37
C PHE A 221 15.43 11.80 -4.63
N THR A 222 15.75 10.51 -4.55
CA THR A 222 16.35 9.77 -5.68
C THR A 222 15.45 9.79 -6.91
N HIS A 223 14.14 9.71 -6.72
CA HIS A 223 13.15 9.73 -7.79
C HIS A 223 13.02 11.09 -8.49
N MET A 224 13.60 12.16 -7.92
CA MET A 224 13.59 13.51 -8.47
C MET A 224 14.97 13.99 -8.94
N MET A 225 15.99 13.13 -8.91
CA MET A 225 17.32 13.49 -9.41
C MET A 225 17.33 13.57 -10.94
N ALA A 226 17.59 14.75 -11.50
CA ALA A 226 17.59 14.98 -12.94
C ALA A 226 18.61 14.11 -13.70
N GLU A 227 19.68 13.65 -13.02
CA GLU A 227 20.68 12.71 -13.54
C GLU A 227 20.05 11.38 -14.03
N TYR A 228 19.03 10.89 -13.32
CA TYR A 228 18.34 9.63 -13.64
C TYR A 228 16.97 9.86 -14.29
N TRP A 229 16.38 11.03 -14.10
CA TRP A 229 15.03 11.38 -14.49
C TRP A 229 15.01 12.74 -15.19
N PRO A 230 15.30 12.81 -16.51
CA PRO A 230 15.14 14.06 -17.26
C PRO A 230 13.75 14.65 -17.05
N ASP A 231 13.65 15.96 -16.81
CA ASP A 231 12.40 16.64 -16.44
C ASP A 231 11.65 15.96 -15.29
N PRO A 232 12.26 15.84 -14.09
CA PRO A 232 11.76 14.94 -13.04
C PRO A 232 10.37 15.32 -12.51
N GLU A 233 9.96 16.56 -12.64
CA GLU A 233 8.64 17.05 -12.22
C GLU A 233 7.52 16.70 -13.21
N ARG A 234 7.87 16.34 -14.46
CA ARG A 234 6.90 15.93 -15.47
C ARG A 234 6.45 14.49 -15.21
N PHE A 235 5.14 14.29 -15.09
CA PHE A 235 4.54 12.97 -15.06
C PHE A 235 4.57 12.32 -16.44
N ASP A 236 5.24 11.19 -16.58
CA ASP A 236 5.43 10.50 -17.86
C ASP A 236 5.59 8.98 -17.65
N PRO A 237 4.51 8.20 -17.77
CA PRO A 237 4.56 6.75 -17.62
C PRO A 237 5.49 6.03 -18.63
N THR A 238 5.80 6.65 -19.78
CA THR A 238 6.68 6.03 -20.78
C THR A 238 8.12 5.84 -20.29
N ARG A 239 8.50 6.50 -19.19
CA ARG A 239 9.77 6.26 -18.47
C ARG A 239 9.93 4.81 -17.99
N PHE A 240 8.83 4.05 -17.94
CA PHE A 240 8.81 2.67 -17.48
C PHE A 240 8.64 1.64 -18.59
N THR A 241 8.81 2.04 -19.84
CA THR A 241 9.01 1.08 -20.93
C THR A 241 10.26 0.21 -20.69
N SER A 242 10.25 -1.02 -21.21
CA SER A 242 11.33 -1.99 -21.00
C SER A 242 12.72 -1.42 -21.30
N ASP A 243 12.85 -0.65 -22.38
CA ASP A 243 14.14 -0.08 -22.80
C ASP A 243 14.61 1.03 -21.86
N GLN A 244 13.70 1.90 -21.42
CA GLN A 244 13.99 2.95 -20.45
C GLN A 244 14.41 2.39 -19.09
N VAL A 245 13.75 1.31 -18.65
CA VAL A 245 14.09 0.63 -17.39
C VAL A 245 15.48 -0.01 -17.48
N LYS A 246 15.81 -0.67 -18.60
CA LYS A 246 17.13 -1.29 -18.80
C LYS A 246 18.27 -0.26 -18.87
N ALA A 247 18.02 0.90 -19.46
CA ALA A 247 19.01 1.98 -19.58
C ALA A 247 19.31 2.71 -18.26
N ARG A 248 18.42 2.63 -17.28
CA ARG A 248 18.53 3.37 -16.02
C ARG A 248 19.22 2.54 -14.95
N HIS A 249 19.96 3.20 -14.07
CA HIS A 249 20.53 2.54 -12.89
C HIS A 249 19.44 1.88 -12.04
N ARG A 250 19.60 0.60 -11.70
CA ARG A 250 18.58 -0.23 -11.03
C ARG A 250 18.03 0.34 -9.70
N PHE A 251 18.82 1.15 -9.01
CA PHE A 251 18.43 1.79 -7.76
C PHE A 251 17.94 3.24 -7.92
N ALA A 252 17.81 3.74 -9.14
CA ALA A 252 17.21 5.04 -9.38
C ALA A 252 15.70 5.03 -9.06
N TRP A 253 15.06 3.85 -9.05
CA TRP A 253 13.65 3.66 -8.70
C TRP A 253 13.53 2.60 -7.60
N VAL A 254 13.21 3.02 -6.38
CA VAL A 254 13.24 2.17 -5.18
C VAL A 254 12.05 2.37 -4.23
N PRO A 255 10.79 2.50 -4.72
CA PRO A 255 9.65 2.72 -3.84
C PRO A 255 9.35 1.50 -2.95
N PHE A 256 9.81 0.32 -3.34
CA PHE A 256 9.70 -0.92 -2.59
C PHE A 256 10.98 -1.30 -1.81
N GLY A 257 11.95 -0.37 -1.73
CA GLY A 257 13.24 -0.64 -1.13
C GLY A 257 14.11 -1.58 -1.97
N GLY A 258 15.02 -2.28 -1.33
CA GLY A 258 15.94 -3.22 -1.99
C GLY A 258 16.76 -4.05 -1.00
N GLY A 259 17.44 -5.09 -1.51
CA GLY A 259 18.23 -6.01 -0.70
C GLY A 259 17.39 -6.90 0.20
N ALA A 260 17.96 -7.33 1.34
CA ALA A 260 17.32 -8.25 2.28
C ALA A 260 16.02 -7.71 2.89
N HIS A 261 15.81 -6.40 2.87
CA HIS A 261 14.60 -5.73 3.38
C HIS A 261 13.71 -5.17 2.27
N MET A 262 13.76 -5.74 1.07
CA MET A 262 12.84 -5.41 -0.01
C MET A 262 11.40 -5.75 0.42
N CYS A 263 10.43 -4.99 -0.08
CA CYS A 263 9.01 -5.19 0.24
C CYS A 263 8.55 -6.62 -0.09
N LEU A 264 8.06 -7.34 0.90
CA LEU A 264 7.48 -8.68 0.73
C LEU A 264 6.16 -8.63 -0.05
N GLY A 265 5.40 -7.53 0.10
CA GLY A 265 4.09 -7.34 -0.51
C GLY A 265 4.11 -6.78 -1.93
N LEU A 266 5.26 -6.72 -2.60
CA LEU A 266 5.39 -6.12 -3.94
C LEU A 266 4.37 -6.69 -4.94
N HIS A 267 4.29 -7.99 -5.08
CA HIS A 267 3.37 -8.63 -6.01
C HIS A 267 1.90 -8.45 -5.58
N PHE A 268 1.63 -8.46 -4.28
CA PHE A 268 0.30 -8.19 -3.74
C PHE A 268 -0.15 -6.76 -4.00
N ALA A 269 0.75 -5.77 -3.89
CA ALA A 269 0.48 -4.39 -4.20
C ALA A 269 0.12 -4.18 -5.69
N TYR A 270 0.87 -4.79 -6.61
CA TYR A 270 0.55 -4.74 -8.04
C TYR A 270 -0.79 -5.42 -8.35
N MET A 271 -1.05 -6.58 -7.77
CA MET A 271 -2.32 -7.29 -7.95
C MET A 271 -3.50 -6.43 -7.47
N GLN A 272 -3.43 -5.91 -6.24
CA GLN A 272 -4.49 -5.05 -5.70
C GLN A 272 -4.72 -3.81 -6.56
N MET A 273 -3.65 -3.11 -6.94
CA MET A 273 -3.74 -1.94 -7.79
C MET A 273 -4.42 -2.25 -9.12
N LYS A 274 -3.96 -3.30 -9.83
CA LYS A 274 -4.52 -3.69 -11.14
C LYS A 274 -6.01 -4.02 -11.05
N ILE A 275 -6.43 -4.77 -10.03
CA ILE A 275 -7.84 -5.11 -9.80
C ILE A 275 -8.67 -3.84 -9.49
N ILE A 276 -8.19 -2.96 -8.61
CA ILE A 276 -8.89 -1.72 -8.25
C ILE A 276 -9.05 -0.82 -9.49
N VAL A 277 -7.98 -0.62 -10.24
CA VAL A 277 -7.97 0.23 -11.44
C VAL A 277 -8.88 -0.33 -12.52
N HIS A 278 -8.83 -1.65 -12.78
CA HIS A 278 -9.74 -2.31 -13.70
C HIS A 278 -11.20 -2.04 -13.32
N HIS A 279 -11.57 -2.25 -12.07
CA HIS A 279 -12.94 -2.03 -11.62
C HIS A 279 -13.37 -0.56 -11.64
N MET A 280 -12.45 0.39 -11.47
CA MET A 280 -12.75 1.82 -11.63
C MET A 280 -12.90 2.22 -13.08
N LEU A 281 -11.86 1.99 -13.89
CA LEU A 281 -11.80 2.53 -15.25
C LEU A 281 -12.80 1.87 -16.21
N THR A 282 -13.19 0.62 -15.97
CA THR A 282 -14.23 -0.05 -16.79
C THR A 282 -15.65 0.39 -16.47
N ARG A 283 -15.85 1.23 -15.43
CA ARG A 283 -17.19 1.69 -15.00
C ARG A 283 -17.37 3.20 -14.99
N MET A 284 -16.28 3.94 -14.81
CA MET A 284 -16.37 5.38 -14.59
C MET A 284 -15.13 6.13 -15.07
N ARG A 285 -15.26 7.43 -15.25
CA ARG A 285 -14.18 8.39 -15.39
C ARG A 285 -13.94 9.10 -14.06
N LEU A 286 -12.68 9.39 -13.79
CA LEU A 286 -12.25 10.18 -12.66
C LEU A 286 -12.05 11.61 -13.18
N GLU A 287 -12.77 12.56 -12.59
CA GLU A 287 -12.68 13.98 -12.94
C GLU A 287 -12.37 14.82 -11.72
N ILE A 288 -11.68 15.92 -11.93
CA ILE A 288 -11.38 16.94 -10.93
C ILE A 288 -11.92 18.28 -11.39
N GLU A 289 -12.24 19.17 -10.43
CA GLU A 289 -12.62 20.54 -10.74
C GLU A 289 -11.43 21.29 -11.37
N PRO A 290 -11.66 22.13 -12.37
CA PRO A 290 -10.61 22.95 -12.95
C PRO A 290 -9.91 23.79 -11.88
N GLY A 291 -8.56 23.75 -11.88
CA GLY A 291 -7.74 24.49 -10.90
C GLY A 291 -7.63 23.83 -9.52
N TYR A 292 -8.27 22.70 -9.29
CA TYR A 292 -8.10 21.96 -8.03
C TYR A 292 -6.73 21.30 -7.96
N ALA A 293 -6.03 21.53 -6.86
CA ALA A 293 -4.78 20.85 -6.53
C ALA A 293 -4.77 20.55 -5.01
N PRO A 294 -4.73 19.28 -4.60
CA PRO A 294 -4.72 18.94 -3.19
C PRO A 294 -3.38 19.28 -2.54
N GLU A 295 -3.43 19.76 -1.30
CA GLU A 295 -2.23 19.86 -0.48
C GLU A 295 -1.88 18.47 0.08
N TRP A 296 -0.65 18.01 -0.17
CA TRP A 296 -0.18 16.72 0.33
C TRP A 296 0.53 16.85 1.68
N GLN A 297 0.11 16.01 2.63
CA GLN A 297 0.91 15.72 3.82
C GLN A 297 1.98 14.68 3.42
N ALA A 298 3.26 15.02 3.57
CA ALA A 298 4.35 14.14 3.10
C ALA A 298 4.72 13.01 4.09
N TRP A 299 4.45 13.20 5.38
CA TRP A 299 4.91 12.30 6.44
C TRP A 299 3.77 11.90 7.39
N PRO A 300 3.74 10.67 7.97
CA PRO A 300 4.66 9.52 7.74
C PRO A 300 4.44 8.80 6.40
N ILE A 301 3.25 8.83 5.85
CA ILE A 301 2.86 8.29 4.55
C ILE A 301 2.13 9.41 3.81
N PRO A 302 2.51 9.73 2.57
CA PRO A 302 1.89 10.79 1.79
C PRO A 302 0.38 10.58 1.63
N LYS A 303 -0.37 11.63 1.87
CA LYS A 303 -1.83 11.67 1.65
C LYS A 303 -2.33 13.09 1.39
N PRO A 304 -3.39 13.27 0.60
CA PRO A 304 -4.03 14.57 0.43
C PRO A 304 -4.74 14.97 1.73
N LYS A 305 -4.54 16.22 2.19
CA LYS A 305 -5.13 16.71 3.45
C LYS A 305 -6.65 16.80 3.42
N ASP A 306 -7.22 17.07 2.25
CA ASP A 306 -8.65 17.19 2.02
C ASP A 306 -9.32 15.88 1.54
N GLY A 307 -8.55 14.78 1.48
CA GLY A 307 -9.04 13.46 1.09
C GLY A 307 -9.11 13.21 -0.42
N LEU A 308 -8.58 14.09 -1.28
CA LEU A 308 -8.66 14.05 -2.74
C LEU A 308 -10.11 14.03 -3.26
N ARG A 309 -10.61 15.19 -3.63
CA ARG A 309 -11.97 15.35 -4.17
C ARG A 309 -12.02 14.92 -5.62
N LEU A 310 -12.79 13.87 -5.92
CA LEU A 310 -12.99 13.34 -7.26
C LEU A 310 -14.48 13.24 -7.57
N ARG A 311 -14.83 13.56 -8.80
CA ARG A 311 -16.13 13.22 -9.42
C ARG A 311 -15.98 11.90 -10.15
N MET A 312 -16.79 10.91 -9.80
CA MET A 312 -16.79 9.58 -10.38
C MET A 312 -17.90 9.49 -11.43
N VAL A 313 -17.59 9.90 -12.66
CA VAL A 313 -18.57 10.00 -13.76
C VAL A 313 -18.82 8.62 -14.36
N PRO A 314 -20.07 8.09 -14.31
CA PRO A 314 -20.38 6.81 -14.95
C PRO A 314 -20.06 6.84 -16.44
N LEU A 315 -19.62 5.72 -16.98
CA LEU A 315 -19.55 5.55 -18.45
C LEU A 315 -20.95 5.30 -18.99
N ASP A 316 -21.26 5.91 -20.11
CA ASP A 316 -22.47 5.59 -20.88
C ASP A 316 -22.41 4.10 -21.26
N ARG A 317 -23.52 3.38 -21.05
CA ARG A 317 -23.64 1.95 -21.35
C ARG A 317 -23.78 1.71 -22.83
#